data_9c98fa7f40e885a22062c47808e262bc
#
_entry.id   9c98fa7f40e885a22062c47808e262bc
#
_cell.length_a   1.000
_cell.length_b   1.000
_cell.length_c   1.000
_cell.angle_alpha   90.00
_cell.angle_beta   90.00
_cell.angle_gamma   90.00
#
_symmetry.space_group_name_H-M   'P 1'
#
loop_
_entity.id
_entity.type
_entity.pdbx_description
1 polymer ?
#
loop_
_entity_poly.entity_id
_entity_poly.type
_entity_poly.pdbx_seq_one_letter_code
_entity_poly.pdbx_strand_id
1 'polypeptide(L)'
;MEFVWHDEKSKTNLTKHGVSFDEAKSVFFDEFARLEHDPDHSKDEDRFVLLGVSSLLKLLIVIHVEIEEDIIRIISARKATRKEGQQYRRLKS
;
A
#
# COMPACT_ATOMS: atom_id res chain seq x y z
N MET A 1 -1.38 -10.66 11.52
CA MET A 1 -1.49 -9.30 10.95
C MET A 1 -2.96 -9.01 10.66
N GLU A 2 -3.47 -7.91 11.18
CA GLU A 2 -4.86 -7.51 11.02
C GLU A 2 -4.92 -6.21 10.22
N PHE A 3 -5.92 -6.10 9.32
CA PHE A 3 -6.07 -4.92 8.49
C PHE A 3 -7.42 -4.25 8.78
N VAL A 4 -7.38 -2.93 8.89
CA VAL A 4 -8.58 -2.13 9.10
C VAL A 4 -8.58 -0.95 8.12
N TRP A 5 -9.75 -0.40 7.85
CA TRP A 5 -9.90 0.80 7.03
C TRP A 5 -11.28 1.41 7.19
N HIS A 6 -11.42 2.63 6.73
CA HIS A 6 -12.72 3.32 6.68
C HIS A 6 -13.43 2.97 5.38
N ASP A 7 -14.68 2.51 5.47
CA ASP A 7 -15.44 2.08 4.30
C ASP A 7 -15.57 3.18 3.25
N GLU A 8 -15.78 4.42 3.68
CA GLU A 8 -15.89 5.55 2.74
C GLU A 8 -14.60 5.75 1.94
N LYS A 9 -13.46 5.63 2.60
CA LYS A 9 -12.16 5.75 1.91
C LYS A 9 -11.95 4.61 0.93
N SER A 10 -12.38 3.40 1.29
CA SER A 10 -12.27 2.25 0.40
C SER A 10 -13.07 2.46 -0.88
N LYS A 11 -14.30 2.94 -0.75
CA LYS A 11 -15.17 3.23 -1.90
C LYS A 11 -14.58 4.32 -2.79
N THR A 12 -14.14 5.41 -2.18
CA THR A 12 -13.51 6.52 -2.90
C THR A 12 -12.27 6.08 -3.64
N ASN A 13 -11.45 5.25 -2.96
CA ASN A 13 -10.22 4.75 -3.55
C ASN A 13 -10.51 3.86 -4.77
N LEU A 14 -11.50 3.00 -4.67
CA LEU A 14 -11.88 2.14 -5.79
C LEU A 14 -12.36 2.96 -6.99
N THR A 15 -13.19 3.97 -6.74
CA THR A 15 -13.67 4.85 -7.81
C THR A 15 -12.54 5.66 -8.44
N LYS A 16 -11.66 6.20 -7.62
CA LYS A 16 -10.60 7.11 -8.07
C LYS A 16 -9.43 6.38 -8.72
N HIS A 17 -9.02 5.25 -8.17
CA HIS A 17 -7.80 4.56 -8.58
C HIS A 17 -8.04 3.16 -9.14
N GLY A 18 -9.25 2.64 -9.05
CA GLY A 18 -9.56 1.30 -9.54
C GLY A 18 -8.96 0.19 -8.70
N VAL A 19 -8.59 0.49 -7.46
CA VAL A 19 -7.95 -0.47 -6.54
C VAL A 19 -8.78 -0.57 -5.27
N SER A 20 -9.21 -1.78 -4.94
CA SER A 20 -9.91 -2.03 -3.67
C SER A 20 -8.89 -2.16 -2.54
N PHE A 21 -9.34 -1.91 -1.32
CA PHE A 21 -8.45 -2.12 -0.17
C PHE A 21 -8.22 -3.61 0.11
N ASP A 22 -9.13 -4.49 -0.30
CA ASP A 22 -8.88 -5.93 -0.25
C ASP A 22 -7.72 -6.31 -1.16
N GLU A 23 -7.67 -5.74 -2.36
CA GLU A 23 -6.52 -5.96 -3.24
C GLU A 23 -5.24 -5.35 -2.64
N ALA A 24 -5.34 -4.15 -2.09
CA ALA A 24 -4.19 -3.48 -1.46
C ALA A 24 -3.62 -4.32 -0.32
N LYS A 25 -4.49 -4.93 0.48
CA LYS A 25 -4.09 -5.81 1.58
C LYS A 25 -3.18 -6.94 1.08
N SER A 26 -3.46 -7.49 -0.09
CA SER A 26 -2.69 -8.62 -0.62
C SER A 26 -1.23 -8.26 -0.90
N VAL A 27 -0.91 -6.99 -1.08
CA VAL A 27 0.48 -6.54 -1.34
C VAL A 27 1.39 -6.84 -0.15
N PHE A 28 0.82 -6.87 1.06
CA PHE A 28 1.59 -7.16 2.27
C PHE A 28 2.12 -8.58 2.31
N PHE A 29 1.64 -9.46 1.43
CA PHE A 29 2.10 -10.84 1.35
C PHE A 29 3.09 -11.08 0.21
N ASP A 30 3.45 -10.03 -0.54
CA ASP A 30 4.52 -10.10 -1.54
C ASP A 30 5.86 -10.07 -0.81
N GLU A 31 6.61 -11.16 -0.89
CA GLU A 31 7.91 -11.26 -0.20
C GLU A 31 8.95 -10.29 -0.74
N PHE A 32 8.74 -9.71 -1.91
CA PHE A 32 9.64 -8.72 -2.50
C PHE A 32 9.14 -7.28 -2.32
N ALA A 33 8.05 -7.09 -1.56
CA ALA A 33 7.50 -5.76 -1.34
C ALA A 33 8.53 -4.89 -0.61
N ARG A 34 8.59 -3.62 -1.03
CA ARG A 34 9.49 -2.64 -0.45
C ARG A 34 8.72 -1.68 0.44
N LEU A 35 9.15 -1.57 1.69
CA LEU A 35 8.54 -0.69 2.68
C LEU A 35 9.42 0.54 2.90
N GLU A 36 8.81 1.73 2.85
CA GLU A 36 9.50 2.98 3.14
C GLU A 36 8.66 3.84 4.05
N HIS A 37 9.33 4.58 4.94
CA HIS A 37 8.68 5.58 5.77
C HIS A 37 8.46 6.84 4.95
N ASP A 38 7.31 7.50 5.12
CA ASP A 38 6.99 8.74 4.42
C ASP A 38 7.02 9.91 5.42
N PRO A 39 8.18 10.56 5.61
CA PRO A 39 8.31 11.62 6.61
C PRO A 39 7.49 12.86 6.29
N ASP A 40 7.23 13.13 5.01
CA ASP A 40 6.50 14.33 4.59
C ASP A 40 5.03 14.30 4.99
N HIS A 41 4.46 13.10 5.19
CA HIS A 41 3.06 12.93 5.54
C HIS A 41 2.88 12.24 6.90
N SER A 42 3.89 12.34 7.77
CA SER A 42 3.91 11.66 9.08
C SER A 42 3.81 12.63 10.25
N LYS A 43 3.07 13.73 10.08
CA LYS A 43 2.98 14.77 11.10
C LYS A 43 2.32 14.28 12.40
N ASP A 44 1.18 13.62 12.28
CA ASP A 44 0.41 13.16 13.44
C ASP A 44 0.57 11.66 13.70
N GLU A 45 0.84 10.90 12.67
CA GLU A 45 1.06 9.46 12.78
C GLU A 45 2.01 9.03 11.65
N ASP A 46 2.84 8.04 11.91
CA ASP A 46 3.83 7.58 10.95
C ASP A 46 3.16 6.86 9.78
N ARG A 47 3.30 7.41 8.60
CA ARG A 47 2.82 6.81 7.36
C ARG A 47 3.93 6.07 6.66
N PHE A 48 3.57 4.94 6.10
CA PHE A 48 4.47 4.10 5.34
C PHE A 48 3.94 3.88 3.94
N VAL A 49 4.86 3.68 3.02
CA VAL A 49 4.58 3.39 1.61
C VAL A 49 5.06 1.97 1.34
N LEU A 50 4.16 1.11 0.87
CA LEU A 50 4.52 -0.25 0.49
C LEU A 50 4.37 -0.39 -1.02
N LEU A 51 5.44 -0.79 -1.68
CA LEU A 51 5.46 -1.04 -3.13
C LEU A 51 5.58 -2.53 -3.34
N GLY A 52 4.59 -3.12 -3.99
CA GLY A 52 4.61 -4.56 -4.23
C GLY A 52 3.50 -5.02 -5.15
N VAL A 53 3.50 -6.31 -5.44
CA VAL A 53 2.56 -6.94 -6.36
C VAL A 53 1.35 -7.45 -5.59
N SER A 54 0.16 -7.13 -6.08
CA SER A 54 -1.10 -7.59 -5.51
C SER A 54 -1.46 -9.00 -5.98
N SER A 55 -2.51 -9.56 -5.36
CA SER A 55 -3.06 -10.87 -5.75
C SER A 55 -3.58 -10.89 -7.19
N LEU A 56 -3.86 -9.72 -7.76
CA LEU A 56 -4.30 -9.61 -9.16
C LEU A 56 -3.13 -9.30 -10.08
N LEU A 57 -1.89 -9.50 -9.62
CA LEU A 57 -0.66 -9.31 -10.38
C LEU A 57 -0.47 -7.87 -10.85
N LYS A 58 -0.96 -6.92 -10.09
CA LYS A 58 -0.74 -5.49 -10.34
C LYS A 58 0.29 -4.96 -9.36
N LEU A 59 1.18 -4.11 -9.84
CA LEU A 59 2.14 -3.45 -8.97
C LEU A 59 1.48 -2.22 -8.38
N LEU A 60 1.40 -2.17 -7.06
CA LEU A 60 0.68 -1.14 -6.33
C LEU A 60 1.56 -0.39 -5.34
N ILE A 61 1.16 0.86 -5.08
CA ILE A 61 1.64 1.64 -3.95
C ILE A 61 0.52 1.66 -2.92
N VAL A 62 0.81 1.22 -1.70
CA VAL A 62 -0.17 1.20 -0.61
C VAL A 62 0.32 2.10 0.51
N ILE A 63 -0.47 3.11 0.83
CA ILE A 63 -0.19 4.02 1.95
C ILE A 63 -0.92 3.50 3.18
N HIS A 64 -0.20 3.35 4.27
CA HIS A 64 -0.77 2.78 5.49
C HIS A 64 -0.08 3.30 6.73
N VAL A 65 -0.70 3.06 7.89
CA VAL A 65 -0.13 3.32 9.20
C VAL A 65 -0.21 2.05 10.02
N GLU A 66 0.73 1.88 10.95
CA GLU A 66 0.67 0.81 11.93
C GLU A 66 0.03 1.39 13.19
N ILE A 67 -1.19 0.93 13.53
CA ILE A 67 -1.91 1.45 14.69
C ILE A 67 -1.35 0.86 15.97
N GLU A 68 -1.16 -0.45 15.96
CA GLU A 68 -0.58 -1.22 17.05
C GLU A 68 0.24 -2.34 16.43
N GLU A 69 0.97 -3.07 17.27
CA GLU A 69 1.67 -4.25 16.78
C GLU A 69 0.69 -5.16 16.08
N ASP A 70 0.97 -5.51 14.84
CA ASP A 70 0.16 -6.38 13.98
C ASP A 70 -1.17 -5.80 13.49
N ILE A 71 -1.47 -4.51 13.74
CA ILE A 71 -2.68 -3.89 13.19
C ILE A 71 -2.28 -2.78 12.22
N ILE A 72 -2.71 -2.93 10.98
CA ILE A 72 -2.39 -2.01 9.90
C ILE A 72 -3.67 -1.35 9.40
N ARG A 73 -3.68 -0.01 9.34
CA ARG A 73 -4.79 0.72 8.72
C ARG A 73 -4.37 1.17 7.33
N ILE A 74 -5.10 0.70 6.32
CA ILE A 74 -4.87 1.11 4.94
C ILE A 74 -5.55 2.45 4.71
N ILE A 75 -4.79 3.39 4.12
CA ILE A 75 -5.25 4.75 3.88
C ILE A 75 -5.56 4.98 2.41
N SER A 76 -4.71 4.52 1.51
CA SER A 76 -4.94 4.62 0.07
C SER A 76 -4.11 3.61 -0.69
N ALA A 77 -4.50 3.37 -1.93
CA ALA A 77 -3.76 2.46 -2.80
C ALA A 77 -3.95 2.91 -4.25
N ARG A 78 -2.89 2.82 -5.03
CA ARG A 78 -2.90 3.17 -6.43
C ARG A 78 -1.94 2.29 -7.21
N LYS A 79 -2.08 2.27 -8.51
CA LYS A 79 -1.10 1.59 -9.36
C LYS A 79 0.23 2.33 -9.30
N ALA A 80 1.31 1.57 -9.31
CA ALA A 80 2.65 2.15 -9.36
C ALA A 80 2.89 2.82 -10.69
N THR A 81 3.69 3.89 -10.68
CA THR A 81 4.15 4.52 -11.89
C THR A 81 5.21 3.65 -12.55
N ARG A 82 5.56 3.97 -13.79
CA ARG A 82 6.62 3.26 -14.51
C ARG A 82 7.95 3.34 -13.75
N LYS A 83 8.26 4.50 -13.21
CA LYS A 83 9.49 4.70 -12.44
C LYS A 83 9.51 3.84 -11.18
N GLU A 84 8.39 3.80 -10.46
CA GLU A 84 8.25 2.97 -9.28
C GLU A 84 8.38 1.49 -9.65
N GLY A 85 7.81 1.09 -10.78
CA GLY A 85 7.94 -0.28 -11.28
C GLY A 85 9.37 -0.67 -11.56
N GLN A 86 10.17 0.26 -12.09
CA GLN A 86 11.59 0.02 -12.33
C GLN A 86 12.34 -0.18 -11.00
N GLN A 87 12.01 0.59 -9.98
CA GLN A 87 12.60 0.43 -8.65
C GLN A 87 12.31 -0.95 -8.08
N TYR A 88 11.07 -1.39 -8.18
CA TYR A 88 10.65 -2.69 -7.68
C TYR A 88 11.43 -3.81 -8.37
N ARG A 89 11.52 -3.78 -9.69
CA ARG A 89 12.22 -4.81 -10.47
C ARG A 89 13.70 -4.83 -10.16
N ARG A 90 14.30 -3.67 -9.93
CA ARG A 90 15.72 -3.57 -9.59
C ARG A 90 16.03 -4.24 -8.26
N LEU A 91 15.15 -4.07 -7.27
CA LEU A 91 15.33 -4.67 -5.96
C LEU A 91 15.08 -6.16 -5.96
N LYS A 92 14.21 -6.62 -6.84
CA LYS A 92 13.85 -8.03 -6.94
C LYS A 92 14.95 -8.86 -7.62
N SER A 93 15.68 -8.26 -8.53
CA SER A 93 16.70 -8.98 -9.33
C SER A 93 18.04 -9.14 -8.62
#